data_ae9535caae1bf2e77723fbb787c52d5d
#
_entry.id   ae9535caae1bf2e77723fbb787c52d5d
#
_cell.length_a   1.000
_cell.length_b   1.000
_cell.length_c   1.000
_cell.angle_alpha   90.00
_cell.angle_beta   90.00
_cell.angle_gamma   90.00
#
_symmetry.space_group_name_H-M   'P 1'
#
loop_
_entity.id
_entity.type
_entity.pdbx_description
1 polymer ?
#
loop_
_entity_poly.entity_id
_entity_poly.type
_entity_poly.pdbx_seq_one_letter_code
_entity_poly.pdbx_strand_id
1 'polypeptide(L)'
;TMFLNPTDRVAVLDLIRGIIVLSGNDACAVIAEALSPDGTEAGFAKLMTKRGYQLGLTNSTFKNSNGWPADGHQMSVRDLGILAEKLFTDFPEYYPMFAEQTYEFDGRAPANSRNRNPLLGLGIGADGLKTGHTMDAGYGLVGSAQQDGRRIFFVLSGLTTLEDRAQEAETIVNWAFRQFVVEKFASGGSEIGKAKVWNGKSRDV
;
A
#
# COMPACT_ATOMS: atom_id res chain seq x y z
N THR A 1 12.34 4.92 12.29
CA THR A 1 12.21 6.23 12.95
C THR A 1 13.08 7.27 12.26
N MET A 2 12.64 8.53 12.26
CA MET A 2 13.38 9.71 11.79
C MET A 2 14.11 10.43 12.94
N PHE A 3 13.82 10.07 14.19
CA PHE A 3 14.32 10.74 15.41
C PHE A 3 13.92 12.21 15.49
N LEU A 4 12.63 12.49 15.25
CA LEU A 4 12.07 13.83 15.31
C LEU A 4 12.05 14.38 16.73
N ASN A 5 12.37 15.68 16.88
CA ASN A 5 12.27 16.38 18.15
C ASN A 5 10.99 17.25 18.17
N PRO A 6 10.44 17.54 19.35
CA PRO A 6 9.21 18.36 19.47
C PRO A 6 9.34 19.77 18.85
N THR A 7 10.55 20.29 18.67
CA THR A 7 10.82 21.61 18.11
C THR A 7 11.11 21.59 16.61
N ASP A 8 11.17 20.43 16.00
CA ASP A 8 11.47 20.32 14.57
C ASP A 8 10.31 20.86 13.72
N ARG A 9 10.67 21.47 12.60
CA ARG A 9 9.74 21.85 11.55
C ARG A 9 10.09 21.04 10.30
N VAL A 10 9.25 20.07 9.98
CA VAL A 10 9.48 19.12 8.90
C VAL A 10 8.42 19.30 7.83
N ALA A 11 8.84 19.33 6.57
CA ALA A 11 7.89 19.37 5.47
C ALA A 11 7.06 18.07 5.42
N VAL A 12 5.77 18.17 5.05
CA VAL A 12 4.87 17.02 4.99
C VAL A 12 5.40 15.95 4.04
N LEU A 13 5.99 16.34 2.91
CA LEU A 13 6.60 15.40 1.96
C LEU A 13 7.77 14.62 2.57
N ASP A 14 8.56 15.24 3.44
CA ASP A 14 9.66 14.58 4.13
C ASP A 14 9.15 13.59 5.18
N LEU A 15 8.05 13.92 5.87
CA LEU A 15 7.36 12.99 6.76
C LEU A 15 6.83 11.78 5.98
N ILE A 16 6.21 11.99 4.82
CA ILE A 16 5.70 10.91 3.95
C ILE A 16 6.85 10.01 3.49
N ARG A 17 7.97 10.57 3.00
CA ARG A 17 9.16 9.78 2.64
C ARG A 17 9.72 9.02 3.83
N GLY A 18 9.78 9.66 4.98
CA GLY A 18 10.19 9.03 6.23
C GLY A 18 9.31 7.84 6.61
N ILE A 19 8.00 7.94 6.43
CA ILE A 19 7.05 6.82 6.64
C ILE A 19 7.29 5.71 5.64
N ILE A 20 7.41 6.02 4.36
CA ILE A 20 7.53 5.03 3.29
C ILE A 20 8.88 4.32 3.35
N VAL A 21 9.97 5.07 3.27
CA VAL A 21 11.33 4.53 3.10
C VAL A 21 11.95 4.08 4.42
N LEU A 22 11.87 4.94 5.45
CA LEU A 22 12.51 4.69 6.75
C LEU A 22 11.61 3.91 7.71
N SER A 23 10.31 3.74 7.37
CA SER A 23 9.30 3.19 8.27
C SER A 23 9.24 3.96 9.60
N GLY A 24 9.12 5.29 9.49
CA GLY A 24 9.18 6.25 10.59
C GLY A 24 7.89 6.25 11.40
N ASN A 25 7.86 5.54 12.54
CA ASN A 25 6.71 5.55 13.45
C ASN A 25 6.47 6.92 14.07
N ASP A 26 7.54 7.65 14.36
CA ASP A 26 7.50 9.04 14.84
C ASP A 26 6.88 9.98 13.81
N ALA A 27 7.19 9.83 12.55
CA ALA A 27 6.56 10.61 11.48
C ALA A 27 5.05 10.29 11.35
N CYS A 28 4.65 9.03 11.57
CA CYS A 28 3.22 8.66 11.62
C CYS A 28 2.51 9.39 12.76
N ALA A 29 3.11 9.43 13.97
CA ALA A 29 2.53 10.11 15.12
C ALA A 29 2.39 11.62 14.88
N VAL A 30 3.43 12.27 14.33
CA VAL A 30 3.39 13.71 13.99
C VAL A 30 2.26 14.04 13.01
N ILE A 31 2.11 13.25 11.93
CA ILE A 31 1.00 13.45 10.98
C ILE A 31 -0.34 13.18 11.66
N ALA A 32 -0.43 12.14 12.48
CA ALA A 32 -1.65 11.77 13.18
C ALA A 32 -2.14 12.90 14.10
N GLU A 33 -1.26 13.44 14.93
CA GLU A 33 -1.60 14.54 15.83
C GLU A 33 -1.99 15.81 15.05
N ALA A 34 -1.26 16.13 13.98
CA ALA A 34 -1.53 17.30 13.15
C ALA A 34 -2.89 17.23 12.40
N LEU A 35 -3.32 16.05 11.99
CA LEU A 35 -4.56 15.86 11.23
C LEU A 35 -5.74 15.41 12.10
N SER A 36 -5.50 15.06 13.36
CA SER A 36 -6.53 14.62 14.27
C SER A 36 -7.49 15.76 14.63
N PRO A 37 -8.80 15.50 14.65
CA PRO A 37 -9.78 16.51 15.09
C PRO A 37 -9.60 16.99 16.54
N ASP A 38 -9.02 16.13 17.39
CA ASP A 38 -8.79 16.40 18.82
C ASP A 38 -7.29 16.53 19.17
N GLY A 39 -6.41 16.53 18.16
CA GLY A 39 -4.96 16.65 18.35
C GLY A 39 -4.31 15.39 18.93
N THR A 40 -5.01 14.25 18.96
CA THR A 40 -4.49 13.01 19.54
C THR A 40 -4.32 11.90 18.49
N GLU A 41 -3.35 11.02 18.68
CA GLU A 41 -3.20 9.82 17.83
C GLU A 41 -4.45 8.92 17.90
N ALA A 42 -5.09 8.81 19.06
CA ALA A 42 -6.32 8.03 19.23
C ALA A 42 -7.49 8.61 18.42
N GLY A 43 -7.62 9.95 18.37
CA GLY A 43 -8.59 10.63 17.52
C GLY A 43 -8.34 10.38 16.04
N PHE A 44 -7.07 10.42 15.63
CA PHE A 44 -6.68 10.09 14.27
C PHE A 44 -6.97 8.63 13.91
N ALA A 45 -6.73 7.67 14.80
CA ALA A 45 -7.05 6.25 14.58
C ALA A 45 -8.55 6.02 14.34
N LYS A 46 -9.42 6.76 15.04
CA LYS A 46 -10.87 6.76 14.76
C LYS A 46 -11.19 7.33 13.38
N LEU A 47 -10.51 8.42 12.99
CA LEU A 47 -10.63 8.99 11.65
C LEU A 47 -10.15 8.00 10.56
N MET A 48 -9.01 7.33 10.76
CA MET A 48 -8.52 6.28 9.88
C MET A 48 -9.54 5.15 9.71
N THR A 49 -10.13 4.66 10.80
CA THR A 49 -11.15 3.60 10.75
C THR A 49 -12.38 4.04 9.96
N LYS A 50 -12.88 5.25 10.24
CA LYS A 50 -14.01 5.82 9.48
C LYS A 50 -13.68 5.97 8.00
N ARG A 51 -12.50 6.50 7.67
CA ARG A 51 -12.06 6.67 6.28
C ARG A 51 -11.82 5.33 5.60
N GLY A 52 -11.23 4.37 6.29
CA GLY A 52 -11.05 3.00 5.81
C GLY A 52 -12.38 2.38 5.38
N TYR A 53 -13.40 2.48 6.21
CA TYR A 53 -14.73 1.98 5.86
C TYR A 53 -15.31 2.65 4.59
N GLN A 54 -15.13 3.97 4.44
CA GLN A 54 -15.55 4.70 3.22
C GLN A 54 -14.80 4.25 1.96
N LEU A 55 -13.57 3.77 2.10
CA LEU A 55 -12.76 3.21 1.02
C LEU A 55 -13.08 1.73 0.71
N GLY A 56 -13.97 1.09 1.50
CA GLY A 56 -14.33 -0.31 1.34
C GLY A 56 -13.47 -1.28 2.16
N LEU A 57 -12.70 -0.78 3.14
CA LEU A 57 -11.92 -1.60 4.07
C LEU A 57 -12.82 -2.11 5.19
N THR A 58 -13.59 -3.16 4.91
CA THR A 58 -14.66 -3.65 5.80
C THR A 58 -14.18 -4.56 6.93
N ASN A 59 -12.93 -5.01 6.86
CA ASN A 59 -12.30 -5.89 7.85
C ASN A 59 -11.06 -5.25 8.48
N SER A 60 -11.12 -3.94 8.70
CA SER A 60 -10.01 -3.18 9.27
C SER A 60 -10.49 -2.24 10.35
N THR A 61 -9.74 -2.20 11.46
CA THR A 61 -9.94 -1.28 12.57
C THR A 61 -8.60 -0.78 13.06
N PHE A 62 -8.45 0.52 13.17
CA PHE A 62 -7.19 1.16 13.58
C PHE A 62 -7.27 1.65 15.02
N LYS A 63 -6.20 1.47 15.79
CA LYS A 63 -6.03 1.93 17.18
C LYS A 63 -4.89 2.91 17.35
N ASN A 64 -3.99 2.96 16.36
CA ASN A 64 -2.88 3.90 16.25
C ASN A 64 -2.57 4.20 14.78
N SER A 65 -1.62 5.08 14.53
CA SER A 65 -1.25 5.57 13.20
C SER A 65 -0.20 4.74 12.48
N ASN A 66 0.54 3.91 13.20
CA ASN A 66 1.77 3.28 12.72
C ASN A 66 1.71 1.75 12.61
N GLY A 67 0.61 1.11 13.04
CA GLY A 67 0.45 -0.33 13.00
C GLY A 67 1.09 -1.07 14.18
N TRP A 68 1.44 -0.38 15.28
CA TRP A 68 1.93 -1.05 16.48
C TRP A 68 0.82 -1.94 17.08
N PRO A 69 1.17 -3.14 17.59
CA PRO A 69 0.17 -4.03 18.16
C PRO A 69 -0.64 -3.36 19.28
N ALA A 70 -1.95 -3.46 19.18
CA ALA A 70 -2.91 -2.96 20.17
C ALA A 70 -4.21 -3.76 20.07
N ASP A 71 -4.93 -3.91 21.18
CA ASP A 71 -6.19 -4.65 21.21
C ASP A 71 -7.21 -4.12 20.21
N GLY A 72 -7.64 -4.97 19.30
CA GLY A 72 -8.57 -4.63 18.23
C GLY A 72 -7.96 -3.81 17.08
N HIS A 73 -6.64 -3.64 17.02
CA HIS A 73 -5.96 -3.13 15.83
C HIS A 73 -5.80 -4.28 14.83
N GLN A 74 -6.51 -4.22 13.73
CA GLN A 74 -6.48 -5.29 12.73
C GLN A 74 -6.70 -4.75 11.32
N MET A 75 -6.11 -5.42 10.35
CA MET A 75 -6.31 -5.14 8.94
C MET A 75 -6.20 -6.43 8.13
N SER A 76 -7.20 -6.72 7.30
CA SER A 76 -7.13 -7.89 6.42
C SER A 76 -6.20 -7.67 5.24
N VAL A 77 -5.61 -8.76 4.72
CA VAL A 77 -4.78 -8.71 3.50
C VAL A 77 -5.58 -8.23 2.29
N ARG A 78 -6.90 -8.53 2.25
CA ARG A 78 -7.79 -7.99 1.22
C ARG A 78 -7.90 -6.47 1.29
N ASP A 79 -8.09 -5.93 2.47
CA ASP A 79 -8.23 -4.48 2.67
C ASP A 79 -6.91 -3.76 2.39
N LEU A 80 -5.76 -4.38 2.70
CA LEU A 80 -4.44 -3.87 2.29
C LEU A 80 -4.31 -3.80 0.76
N GLY A 81 -4.80 -4.82 0.04
CA GLY A 81 -4.83 -4.80 -1.42
C GLY A 81 -5.70 -3.68 -2.00
N ILE A 82 -6.89 -3.47 -1.43
CA ILE A 82 -7.78 -2.35 -1.80
C ILE A 82 -7.08 -1.01 -1.56
N LEU A 83 -6.42 -0.85 -0.40
CA LEU A 83 -5.70 0.38 -0.08
C LEU A 83 -4.55 0.64 -1.05
N ALA A 84 -3.80 -0.41 -1.43
CA ALA A 84 -2.71 -0.32 -2.40
C ALA A 84 -3.21 0.17 -3.78
N GLU A 85 -4.30 -0.41 -4.27
CA GLU A 85 -4.94 0.02 -5.52
C GLU A 85 -5.40 1.48 -5.44
N LYS A 86 -6.02 1.88 -4.32
CA LYS A 86 -6.46 3.25 -4.08
C LYS A 86 -5.31 4.25 -4.04
N LEU A 87 -4.19 3.91 -3.42
CA LEU A 87 -3.01 4.78 -3.43
C LEU A 87 -2.48 5.01 -4.84
N PHE A 88 -2.48 3.99 -5.68
CA PHE A 88 -2.05 4.09 -7.07
C PHE A 88 -3.04 4.91 -7.93
N THR A 89 -4.34 4.66 -7.79
CA THR A 89 -5.36 5.26 -8.64
C THR A 89 -5.71 6.70 -8.25
N ASP A 90 -5.78 6.97 -6.95
CA ASP A 90 -6.26 8.24 -6.42
C ASP A 90 -5.12 9.27 -6.22
N PHE A 91 -3.86 8.80 -6.11
CA PHE A 91 -2.68 9.64 -5.83
C PHE A 91 -1.47 9.29 -6.73
N PRO A 92 -1.65 9.24 -8.05
CA PRO A 92 -0.59 8.83 -8.98
C PRO A 92 0.65 9.72 -8.92
N GLU A 93 0.50 11.00 -8.58
CA GLU A 93 1.61 11.96 -8.47
C GLU A 93 2.55 11.68 -7.29
N TYR A 94 2.05 11.04 -6.21
CA TYR A 94 2.84 10.67 -5.02
C TYR A 94 3.31 9.22 -5.05
N TYR A 95 2.70 8.40 -5.90
CA TYR A 95 3.01 6.98 -5.97
C TYR A 95 4.49 6.65 -6.22
N PRO A 96 5.25 7.42 -7.04
CA PRO A 96 6.68 7.18 -7.26
C PRO A 96 7.54 7.17 -5.98
N MET A 97 7.09 7.79 -4.88
CA MET A 97 7.80 7.76 -3.60
C MET A 97 7.97 6.34 -3.05
N PHE A 98 7.06 5.42 -3.39
CA PHE A 98 7.13 4.03 -2.94
C PHE A 98 8.27 3.25 -3.61
N ALA A 99 8.77 3.72 -4.74
CA ALA A 99 9.91 3.15 -5.44
C ALA A 99 11.26 3.71 -4.98
N GLU A 100 11.27 4.75 -4.13
CA GLU A 100 12.50 5.33 -3.59
C GLU A 100 13.25 4.28 -2.75
N GLN A 101 14.49 3.99 -3.14
CA GLN A 101 15.29 2.94 -2.48
C GLN A 101 16.03 3.47 -1.26
N THR A 102 16.34 4.76 -1.25
CA THR A 102 17.06 5.42 -0.15
C THR A 102 16.46 6.79 0.13
N TYR A 103 16.44 7.16 1.39
CA TYR A 103 16.09 8.50 1.83
C TYR A 103 16.92 8.85 3.08
N GLU A 104 17.59 9.97 3.07
CA GLU A 104 18.33 10.50 4.23
C GLU A 104 17.63 11.74 4.75
N PHE A 105 17.24 11.70 6.01
CA PHE A 105 16.66 12.83 6.69
C PHE A 105 17.66 13.38 7.73
N ASP A 106 18.18 14.59 7.51
CA ASP A 106 18.91 15.40 8.47
C ASP A 106 20.13 14.68 9.13
N GLY A 107 20.60 13.57 8.57
CA GLY A 107 21.76 12.84 9.08
C GLY A 107 21.60 12.17 10.44
N ARG A 108 20.42 12.26 11.10
CA ARG A 108 20.17 11.71 12.45
C ARG A 108 20.14 10.18 12.49
N ALA A 109 19.79 9.54 11.39
CA ALA A 109 19.65 8.11 11.32
C ALA A 109 20.37 7.51 10.09
N PRO A 110 21.68 7.69 9.94
CA PRO A 110 22.39 7.28 8.72
C PRO A 110 22.33 5.79 8.46
N ALA A 111 22.21 4.96 9.51
CA ALA A 111 22.03 3.52 9.38
C ALA A 111 20.61 3.12 8.94
N ASN A 112 19.62 4.01 8.99
CA ASN A 112 18.24 3.79 8.59
C ASN A 112 17.88 4.66 7.38
N SER A 113 18.57 4.47 6.29
CA SER A 113 18.38 5.25 5.04
C SER A 113 17.81 4.42 3.89
N ARG A 114 17.67 3.10 4.05
CA ARG A 114 17.26 2.19 2.99
C ARG A 114 15.81 1.74 3.12
N ASN A 115 15.12 1.69 1.99
CA ASN A 115 13.83 1.05 1.88
C ASN A 115 13.98 -0.47 2.12
N ARG A 116 13.08 -1.03 2.93
CA ARG A 116 13.12 -2.45 3.31
C ARG A 116 12.38 -3.36 2.34
N ASN A 117 11.81 -2.82 1.26
CA ASN A 117 11.17 -3.61 0.22
C ASN A 117 12.23 -4.38 -0.57
N PRO A 118 12.25 -5.73 -0.48
CA PRO A 118 13.31 -6.54 -1.07
C PRO A 118 13.26 -6.58 -2.60
N LEU A 119 12.16 -6.17 -3.20
CA LEU A 119 11.95 -6.26 -4.66
C LEU A 119 12.50 -5.04 -5.40
N LEU A 120 12.70 -3.92 -4.72
CA LEU A 120 13.22 -2.70 -5.35
C LEU A 120 14.66 -2.92 -5.81
N GLY A 121 14.94 -2.62 -7.08
CA GLY A 121 16.26 -2.80 -7.68
C GLY A 121 16.52 -4.16 -8.31
N LEU A 122 15.60 -5.15 -8.22
CA LEU A 122 15.75 -6.46 -8.85
C LEU A 122 15.49 -6.47 -10.38
N GLY A 123 15.02 -5.36 -10.95
CA GLY A 123 14.73 -5.29 -12.39
C GLY A 123 13.48 -6.07 -12.82
N ILE A 124 12.62 -6.45 -11.88
CA ILE A 124 11.39 -7.22 -12.14
C ILE A 124 10.13 -6.35 -12.24
N GLY A 125 10.32 -5.04 -12.40
CA GLY A 125 9.23 -4.07 -12.51
C GLY A 125 8.58 -3.66 -11.18
N ALA A 126 9.16 -4.05 -10.04
CA ALA A 126 8.65 -3.69 -8.72
C ALA A 126 8.85 -2.19 -8.43
N ASP A 127 7.79 -1.51 -7.97
CA ASP A 127 7.76 -0.08 -7.71
C ASP A 127 7.03 0.32 -6.41
N GLY A 128 6.77 -0.62 -5.54
CA GLY A 128 6.09 -0.38 -4.26
C GLY A 128 5.79 -1.65 -3.49
N LEU A 129 5.15 -1.57 -2.36
CA LEU A 129 4.74 -0.36 -1.62
C LEU A 129 5.41 -0.32 -0.25
N LYS A 130 5.01 -1.23 0.67
CA LYS A 130 5.40 -1.11 2.08
C LYS A 130 5.57 -2.47 2.75
N THR A 131 6.66 -2.59 3.49
CA THR A 131 6.92 -3.72 4.38
C THR A 131 6.34 -3.47 5.76
N GLY A 132 5.95 -4.55 6.44
CA GLY A 132 5.57 -4.55 7.84
C GLY A 132 6.25 -5.69 8.60
N HIS A 133 6.37 -5.53 9.91
CA HIS A 133 6.75 -6.61 10.83
C HIS A 133 6.28 -6.30 12.23
N THR A 134 5.60 -7.27 12.84
CA THR A 134 5.34 -7.33 14.29
C THR A 134 5.49 -8.79 14.73
N MET A 135 5.66 -9.02 16.03
CA MET A 135 5.73 -10.39 16.56
C MET A 135 4.43 -11.16 16.29
N ASP A 136 3.29 -10.47 16.31
CA ASP A 136 1.97 -11.09 16.12
C ASP A 136 1.66 -11.38 14.65
N ALA A 137 2.01 -10.45 13.74
CA ALA A 137 1.68 -10.54 12.32
C ALA A 137 2.79 -11.16 11.45
N GLY A 138 3.98 -11.41 12.01
CA GLY A 138 5.14 -11.84 11.23
C GLY A 138 5.64 -10.80 10.23
N TYR A 139 6.45 -11.23 9.29
CA TYR A 139 6.93 -10.38 8.20
C TYR A 139 5.88 -10.27 7.10
N GLY A 140 5.63 -9.05 6.64
CA GLY A 140 4.65 -8.77 5.59
C GLY A 140 5.17 -7.81 4.52
N LEU A 141 4.52 -7.85 3.37
CA LEU A 141 4.76 -6.93 2.26
C LEU A 141 3.45 -6.68 1.51
N VAL A 142 3.10 -5.42 1.37
CA VAL A 142 2.22 -4.98 0.30
C VAL A 142 3.11 -4.63 -0.87
N GLY A 143 3.02 -5.38 -1.95
CA GLY A 143 3.88 -5.25 -3.12
C GLY A 143 3.11 -4.78 -4.35
N SER A 144 3.83 -4.15 -5.26
CA SER A 144 3.36 -3.77 -6.58
C SER A 144 4.48 -3.93 -7.60
N ALA A 145 4.11 -4.38 -8.78
CA ALA A 145 5.01 -4.47 -9.92
C ALA A 145 4.26 -4.24 -11.24
N GLN A 146 4.97 -3.72 -12.25
CA GLN A 146 4.44 -3.51 -13.58
C GLN A 146 5.40 -4.07 -14.64
N GLN A 147 4.87 -4.89 -15.57
CA GLN A 147 5.59 -5.39 -16.74
C GLN A 147 4.65 -5.33 -17.95
N ASP A 148 5.16 -4.91 -19.09
CA ASP A 148 4.43 -4.87 -20.37
C ASP A 148 3.03 -4.24 -20.30
N GLY A 149 2.92 -3.13 -19.55
CA GLY A 149 1.66 -2.39 -19.35
C GLY A 149 0.67 -3.03 -18.38
N ARG A 150 0.96 -4.22 -17.84
CA ARG A 150 0.17 -4.90 -16.83
C ARG A 150 0.74 -4.65 -15.44
N ARG A 151 -0.11 -4.20 -14.50
CA ARG A 151 0.23 -4.01 -13.10
C ARG A 151 -0.41 -5.09 -12.23
N ILE A 152 0.30 -5.48 -11.20
CA ILE A 152 -0.21 -6.35 -10.13
C ILE A 152 -0.02 -5.66 -8.78
N PHE A 153 -0.95 -5.93 -7.87
CA PHE A 153 -0.81 -5.69 -6.43
C PHE A 153 -0.92 -7.03 -5.72
N PHE A 154 -0.12 -7.23 -4.71
CA PHE A 154 -0.18 -8.43 -3.88
C PHE A 154 0.12 -8.11 -2.42
N VAL A 155 -0.35 -8.96 -1.53
CA VAL A 155 -0.16 -8.81 -0.09
C VAL A 155 0.30 -10.12 0.51
N LEU A 156 1.42 -10.07 1.22
CA LEU A 156 1.96 -11.15 2.03
C LEU A 156 1.90 -10.76 3.49
N SER A 157 1.62 -11.73 4.36
CA SER A 157 1.62 -11.57 5.82
C SER A 157 1.89 -12.90 6.49
N GLY A 158 2.37 -12.88 7.72
CA GLY A 158 2.59 -14.09 8.52
C GLY A 158 3.88 -14.84 8.20
N LEU A 159 4.80 -14.25 7.43
CA LEU A 159 6.06 -14.91 7.09
C LEU A 159 7.01 -14.88 8.28
N THR A 160 7.85 -15.91 8.36
CA THR A 160 8.67 -16.17 9.55
C THR A 160 9.97 -15.36 9.55
N THR A 161 10.56 -15.14 8.38
CA THR A 161 11.84 -14.46 8.23
C THR A 161 11.82 -13.35 7.17
N LEU A 162 12.86 -12.53 7.17
CA LEU A 162 13.11 -11.54 6.10
C LEU A 162 13.35 -12.23 4.75
N GLU A 163 14.04 -13.35 4.79
CA GLU A 163 14.39 -14.17 3.64
C GLU A 163 13.13 -14.76 3.02
N ASP A 164 12.24 -15.35 3.82
CA ASP A 164 10.94 -15.86 3.35
C ASP A 164 10.13 -14.75 2.66
N ARG A 165 10.09 -13.56 3.27
CA ARG A 165 9.39 -12.41 2.66
C ARG A 165 9.97 -12.03 1.31
N ALA A 166 11.30 -12.02 1.17
CA ALA A 166 11.97 -11.70 -0.08
C ALA A 166 11.69 -12.75 -1.15
N GLN A 167 11.85 -14.03 -0.81
CA GLN A 167 11.68 -15.15 -1.73
C GLN A 167 10.24 -15.32 -2.19
N GLU A 168 9.28 -15.27 -1.27
CA GLU A 168 7.87 -15.39 -1.61
C GLU A 168 7.37 -14.21 -2.45
N ALA A 169 7.83 -12.99 -2.13
CA ALA A 169 7.49 -11.81 -2.92
C ALA A 169 8.00 -11.90 -4.36
N GLU A 170 9.25 -12.32 -4.57
CA GLU A 170 9.82 -12.52 -5.89
C GLU A 170 9.09 -13.65 -6.64
N THR A 171 8.79 -14.73 -5.96
CA THR A 171 8.04 -15.89 -6.52
C THR A 171 6.67 -15.46 -7.02
N ILE A 172 5.92 -14.67 -6.23
CA ILE A 172 4.59 -14.17 -6.62
C ILE A 172 4.67 -13.26 -7.84
N VAL A 173 5.62 -12.32 -7.89
CA VAL A 173 5.80 -11.44 -9.06
C VAL A 173 6.08 -12.26 -10.31
N ASN A 174 7.06 -13.17 -10.25
CA ASN A 174 7.42 -14.02 -11.36
C ASN A 174 6.26 -14.92 -11.82
N TRP A 175 5.51 -15.51 -10.87
CA TRP A 175 4.35 -16.34 -11.15
C TRP A 175 3.24 -15.54 -11.82
N ALA A 176 2.90 -14.35 -11.28
CA ALA A 176 1.82 -13.54 -11.80
C ALA A 176 2.07 -13.07 -13.25
N PHE A 177 3.31 -12.72 -13.59
CA PHE A 177 3.61 -12.28 -14.94
C PHE A 177 3.80 -13.43 -15.95
N ARG A 178 4.15 -14.63 -15.49
CA ARG A 178 4.34 -15.80 -16.37
C ARG A 178 3.06 -16.61 -16.58
N GLN A 179 2.20 -16.72 -15.57
CA GLN A 179 1.04 -17.62 -15.60
C GLN A 179 -0.25 -16.95 -16.06
N PHE A 180 -0.32 -15.62 -16.05
CA PHE A 180 -1.50 -14.89 -16.45
C PHE A 180 -1.20 -14.00 -17.65
N VAL A 181 -2.12 -14.00 -18.60
CA VAL A 181 -2.11 -13.10 -19.76
C VAL A 181 -3.41 -12.30 -19.78
N VAL A 182 -3.36 -11.11 -20.38
CA VAL A 182 -4.56 -10.32 -20.64
C VAL A 182 -4.94 -10.57 -22.11
N GLU A 183 -6.06 -11.27 -22.31
CA GLU A 183 -6.63 -11.45 -23.64
C GLU A 183 -7.69 -10.39 -23.88
N LYS A 184 -7.60 -9.74 -25.03
CA LYS A 184 -8.61 -8.79 -25.46
C LYS A 184 -9.77 -9.55 -26.09
N PHE A 185 -10.82 -9.77 -25.31
CA PHE A 185 -12.00 -10.52 -25.74
C PHE A 185 -12.77 -9.78 -26.85
N ALA A 186 -12.93 -8.44 -26.73
CA ALA A 186 -13.60 -7.62 -27.72
C ALA A 186 -13.02 -6.19 -27.72
N SER A 187 -13.14 -5.49 -28.85
CA SER A 187 -12.83 -4.06 -28.88
C SER A 187 -14.02 -3.25 -28.37
N GLY A 188 -13.76 -2.08 -27.77
CA GLY A 188 -14.84 -1.16 -27.38
C GLY A 188 -15.73 -0.84 -28.60
N GLY A 189 -17.06 -0.98 -28.42
CA GLY A 189 -18.04 -0.80 -29.49
C GLY A 189 -18.28 -2.03 -30.39
N SER A 190 -17.56 -3.14 -30.18
CA SER A 190 -17.86 -4.39 -30.89
C SER A 190 -19.17 -5.00 -30.41
N GLU A 191 -19.99 -5.50 -31.33
CA GLU A 191 -21.15 -6.31 -31.00
C GLU A 191 -20.67 -7.66 -30.44
N ILE A 192 -21.00 -8.00 -29.20
CA ILE A 192 -20.64 -9.25 -28.53
C ILE A 192 -21.80 -10.24 -28.44
N GLY A 193 -23.01 -9.80 -28.79
CA GLY A 193 -24.23 -10.61 -28.82
C GLY A 193 -25.45 -9.74 -29.00
N LYS A 194 -26.57 -10.40 -29.25
CA LYS A 194 -27.90 -9.77 -29.35
C LYS A 194 -28.83 -10.35 -28.28
N ALA A 195 -29.52 -9.46 -27.58
CA ALA A 195 -30.55 -9.87 -26.64
C ALA A 195 -31.94 -9.56 -27.23
N LYS A 196 -32.89 -10.51 -27.13
CA LYS A 196 -34.26 -10.29 -27.55
C LYS A 196 -34.94 -9.28 -26.66
N VAL A 197 -35.62 -8.32 -27.28
CA VAL A 197 -36.35 -7.28 -26.55
C VAL A 197 -37.84 -7.63 -26.54
N TRP A 198 -38.37 -7.79 -25.32
CA TRP A 198 -39.82 -7.99 -25.14
C TRP A 198 -40.54 -6.65 -25.23
N ASN A 199 -41.52 -6.53 -26.17
CA ASN A 199 -42.28 -5.30 -26.41
C ASN A 199 -41.47 -4.04 -26.79
N GLY A 200 -40.23 -4.18 -27.28
CA GLY A 200 -39.42 -3.07 -27.78
C GLY A 200 -39.77 -2.64 -29.21
N LYS A 201 -39.29 -1.44 -29.60
CA LYS A 201 -39.41 -0.96 -31.00
C LYS A 201 -38.54 -1.77 -31.96
N SER A 202 -37.46 -2.36 -31.51
CA SER A 202 -36.65 -3.32 -32.24
C SER A 202 -36.74 -4.71 -31.61
N ARG A 203 -36.50 -5.73 -32.42
CA ARG A 203 -36.61 -7.14 -32.02
C ARG A 203 -35.43 -7.59 -31.17
N ASP A 204 -34.30 -6.98 -31.39
CA ASP A 204 -33.03 -7.27 -30.74
C ASP A 204 -32.30 -5.99 -30.32
N VAL A 205 -31.54 -6.02 -29.27
CA VAL A 205 -30.64 -4.98 -28.76
C VAL A 205 -29.28 -5.59 -28.39
#